data_3694f1ae3fa3f303d38c1f40c24247d7
#
_entry.id   3694f1ae3fa3f303d38c1f40c24247d7
#
_cell.length_a   1.000
_cell.length_b   1.000
_cell.length_c   1.000
_cell.angle_alpha   90.00
_cell.angle_beta   90.00
_cell.angle_gamma   90.00
#
_symmetry.space_group_name_H-M   'P 1'
#
loop_
_entity.id
_entity.type
_entity.pdbx_description
1 polymer ?
#
loop_
_entity_poly.entity_id
_entity_poly.type
_entity_poly.pdbx_seq_one_letter_code
_entity_poly.pdbx_strand_id
1 'polypeptide(L)'
;MAALAMLGEAGGVQARDVQFEIVACAASAEVFERVVAGSVDAAVLPIENSLHGSVAEHYDLLLAEPVRIARESLLRVRHNLIARPGVKLAEVRKALSHPVALSQCRRWLAAHPEIEAVNFYDTAGSVKHILAAGLSDAGGIAPELAARQYGGEVLAAGIEDHAENFTRFFLLVRDGRGAGAFGGLDQAGSGEKLSDMVANAEPNKASLAFSVVHRPGTLVLALEEFARAGVNLTKIESRPVPGMPWEYVFFVDLRFDSPGQIDLALSSLARHCQMVKELGRYVAA
;
A
#
# COMPACT_ATOMS: atom_id res chain seq x y z
N MET A 1 -1.45 8.57 -7.14
CA MET A 1 -2.14 7.46 -7.86
C MET A 1 -2.99 6.61 -6.92
N ALA A 2 -2.39 5.87 -5.97
CA ALA A 2 -3.15 4.99 -5.08
C ALA A 2 -4.27 5.71 -4.31
N ALA A 3 -4.00 6.88 -3.72
CA ALA A 3 -5.01 7.67 -3.03
C ALA A 3 -6.18 8.07 -3.96
N LEU A 4 -5.86 8.52 -5.19
CA LEU A 4 -6.88 8.89 -6.18
C LEU A 4 -7.74 7.69 -6.60
N ALA A 5 -7.12 6.52 -6.81
CA ALA A 5 -7.85 5.30 -7.16
C ALA A 5 -8.75 4.86 -6.00
N MET A 6 -8.22 4.82 -4.77
CA MET A 6 -8.96 4.37 -3.59
C MET A 6 -10.14 5.28 -3.23
N LEU A 7 -9.97 6.59 -3.37
CA LEU A 7 -11.02 7.56 -3.04
C LEU A 7 -12.00 7.76 -4.20
N GLY A 8 -11.55 7.60 -5.46
CA GLY A 8 -12.39 7.72 -6.64
C GLY A 8 -13.34 6.53 -6.88
N GLU A 9 -12.98 5.34 -6.40
CA GLU A 9 -13.80 4.13 -6.49
C GLU A 9 -14.75 3.92 -5.30
N ALA A 10 -14.57 4.70 -4.22
CA ALA A 10 -15.40 4.61 -3.02
C ALA A 10 -16.79 5.19 -3.30
N GLY A 11 -17.73 4.31 -3.55
CA GLY A 11 -19.14 4.59 -3.31
C GLY A 11 -19.97 5.25 -4.41
N GLY A 12 -19.86 4.85 -5.67
CA GLY A 12 -20.91 5.21 -6.67
C GLY A 12 -21.18 6.72 -6.88
N VAL A 13 -20.61 7.58 -6.03
CA VAL A 13 -20.53 9.02 -6.19
C VAL A 13 -19.39 9.28 -7.15
N GLN A 14 -19.69 9.90 -8.28
CA GLN A 14 -18.66 10.28 -9.23
C GLN A 14 -17.58 11.07 -8.45
N ALA A 15 -16.33 10.64 -8.51
CA ALA A 15 -15.16 11.25 -7.83
C ALA A 15 -14.96 12.76 -8.13
N ARG A 16 -15.87 13.35 -8.88
CA ARG A 16 -15.88 14.75 -9.31
C ARG A 16 -16.30 15.73 -8.21
N ASP A 17 -16.96 15.25 -7.14
CA ASP A 17 -17.55 16.13 -6.13
C ASP A 17 -16.81 16.13 -4.79
N VAL A 18 -15.78 15.31 -4.62
CA VAL A 18 -14.95 15.29 -3.39
C VAL A 18 -13.60 15.94 -3.68
N GLN A 19 -13.42 17.14 -3.16
CA GLN A 19 -12.10 17.78 -3.12
C GLN A 19 -11.32 17.22 -1.91
N PHE A 20 -10.17 16.64 -2.16
CA PHE A 20 -9.22 16.24 -1.11
C PHE A 20 -7.84 16.81 -1.39
N GLU A 21 -7.18 17.21 -0.32
CA GLU A 21 -5.79 17.66 -0.35
C GLU A 21 -4.86 16.48 -0.09
N ILE A 22 -3.83 16.33 -0.91
CA ILE A 22 -2.79 15.31 -0.72
C ILE A 22 -1.61 15.95 -0.02
N VAL A 23 -1.35 15.49 1.20
CA VAL A 23 -0.19 15.90 1.99
C VAL A 23 0.91 14.85 1.83
N ALA A 24 2.04 15.24 1.22
CA ALA A 24 3.20 14.37 1.09
C ALA A 24 4.00 14.37 2.39
N CYS A 25 4.43 13.18 2.83
CA CYS A 25 5.29 12.99 3.99
C CYS A 25 6.65 12.45 3.57
N ALA A 26 7.70 12.80 4.30
CA ALA A 26 9.06 12.37 3.98
C ALA A 26 9.39 10.97 4.49
N ALA A 27 8.71 10.51 5.55
CA ALA A 27 8.94 9.22 6.19
C ALA A 27 7.62 8.50 6.51
N SER A 28 7.65 7.17 6.56
CA SER A 28 6.49 6.35 6.90
C SER A 28 5.94 6.68 8.29
N ALA A 29 6.80 6.85 9.28
CA ALA A 29 6.40 7.20 10.64
C ALA A 29 5.58 8.50 10.69
N GLU A 30 5.99 9.54 9.95
CA GLU A 30 5.27 10.81 9.85
C GLU A 30 3.83 10.61 9.33
N VAL A 31 3.64 9.68 8.38
CA VAL A 31 2.30 9.37 7.84
C VAL A 31 1.39 8.84 8.94
N PHE A 32 1.88 7.90 9.76
CA PHE A 32 1.12 7.34 10.88
C PHE A 32 0.85 8.39 11.96
N GLU A 33 1.86 9.18 12.35
CA GLU A 33 1.71 10.26 13.33
C GLU A 33 0.61 11.25 12.92
N ARG A 34 0.54 11.65 11.65
CA ARG A 34 -0.47 12.57 11.14
C ARG A 34 -1.89 12.00 11.22
N VAL A 35 -2.06 10.71 10.91
CA VAL A 35 -3.36 10.03 11.05
C VAL A 35 -3.78 9.94 12.52
N VAL A 36 -2.86 9.52 13.39
CA VAL A 36 -3.11 9.38 14.84
C VAL A 36 -3.44 10.74 15.48
N ALA A 37 -2.71 11.79 15.11
CA ALA A 37 -2.97 13.16 15.57
C ALA A 37 -4.25 13.76 14.99
N GLY A 38 -4.84 13.16 13.93
CA GLY A 38 -6.01 13.69 13.24
C GLY A 38 -5.73 14.95 12.42
N SER A 39 -4.46 15.18 12.05
CA SER A 39 -4.08 16.27 11.14
C SER A 39 -4.35 15.92 9.67
N VAL A 40 -4.62 14.66 9.39
CA VAL A 40 -5.18 14.14 8.13
C VAL A 40 -6.26 13.12 8.45
N ASP A 41 -7.27 13.00 7.58
CA ASP A 41 -8.40 12.08 7.78
C ASP A 41 -8.01 10.62 7.51
N ALA A 42 -7.10 10.41 6.56
CA ALA A 42 -6.63 9.09 6.16
C ALA A 42 -5.23 9.15 5.56
N ALA A 43 -4.60 7.98 5.46
CA ALA A 43 -3.33 7.82 4.77
C ALA A 43 -3.36 6.66 3.79
N VAL A 44 -2.58 6.74 2.73
CA VAL A 44 -2.37 5.65 1.77
C VAL A 44 -0.91 5.26 1.76
N LEU A 45 -0.66 3.98 2.01
CA LEU A 45 0.69 3.42 2.07
C LEU A 45 0.79 2.13 1.24
N PRO A 46 1.92 1.93 0.53
CA PRO A 46 2.22 0.65 -0.09
C PRO A 46 2.50 -0.38 1.01
N ILE A 47 1.93 -1.57 0.91
CA ILE A 47 2.17 -2.62 1.91
C ILE A 47 2.95 -3.80 1.35
N GLU A 48 2.80 -4.04 0.07
CA GLU A 48 3.40 -5.18 -0.60
C GLU A 48 3.53 -4.93 -2.10
N ASN A 49 4.59 -5.43 -2.70
CA ASN A 49 4.73 -5.50 -4.15
C ASN A 49 4.88 -6.97 -4.57
N SER A 50 4.20 -7.38 -5.65
CA SER A 50 4.16 -8.77 -6.10
C SER A 50 5.52 -9.35 -6.51
N LEU A 51 6.53 -8.51 -6.80
CA LEU A 51 7.88 -8.91 -7.18
C LEU A 51 8.92 -8.71 -6.07
N HIS A 52 8.69 -7.72 -5.18
CA HIS A 52 9.66 -7.32 -4.16
C HIS A 52 9.25 -7.69 -2.74
N GLY A 53 8.03 -8.23 -2.58
CA GLY A 53 7.51 -8.63 -1.28
C GLY A 53 7.01 -7.45 -0.44
N SER A 54 6.97 -7.66 0.86
CA SER A 54 6.34 -6.78 1.84
C SER A 54 7.21 -5.60 2.23
N VAL A 55 6.56 -4.46 2.51
CA VAL A 55 7.19 -3.28 3.10
C VAL A 55 7.20 -3.47 4.63
N ALA A 56 8.26 -4.07 5.13
CA ALA A 56 8.38 -4.56 6.50
C ALA A 56 8.09 -3.49 7.57
N GLU A 57 8.64 -2.28 7.41
CA GLU A 57 8.43 -1.13 8.30
C GLU A 57 6.95 -0.80 8.49
N HIS A 58 6.14 -0.90 7.44
CA HIS A 58 4.72 -0.56 7.51
C HIS A 58 3.92 -1.57 8.36
N TYR A 59 4.32 -2.83 8.38
CA TYR A 59 3.71 -3.82 9.28
C TYR A 59 4.04 -3.53 10.75
N ASP A 60 5.28 -3.13 11.03
CA ASP A 60 5.69 -2.78 12.39
C ASP A 60 4.91 -1.55 12.89
N LEU A 61 4.73 -0.54 12.04
CA LEU A 61 3.93 0.65 12.35
C LEU A 61 2.43 0.33 12.50
N LEU A 62 1.86 -0.54 11.65
CA LEU A 62 0.47 -1.03 11.80
C LEU A 62 0.25 -1.75 13.12
N LEU A 63 1.26 -2.45 13.62
CA LEU A 63 1.20 -3.11 14.91
C LEU A 63 1.25 -2.13 16.07
N ALA A 64 2.15 -1.14 16.00
CA ALA A 64 2.42 -0.19 17.07
C ALA A 64 1.34 0.89 17.21
N GLU A 65 0.87 1.42 16.09
CA GLU A 65 0.03 2.62 16.08
C GLU A 65 -1.48 2.32 16.17
N PRO A 66 -2.29 3.24 16.74
CA PRO A 66 -3.74 3.11 16.84
C PRO A 66 -4.42 3.52 15.52
N VAL A 67 -4.13 2.78 14.47
CA VAL A 67 -4.74 2.91 13.15
C VAL A 67 -5.38 1.60 12.71
N ARG A 68 -6.34 1.68 11.80
CA ARG A 68 -6.97 0.52 11.17
C ARG A 68 -6.96 0.64 9.65
N ILE A 69 -6.94 -0.52 9.01
CA ILE A 69 -7.08 -0.64 7.57
C ILE A 69 -8.57 -0.50 7.25
N ALA A 70 -8.89 0.50 6.44
CA ALA A 70 -10.25 0.77 5.99
C ALA A 70 -10.51 0.22 4.57
N ARG A 71 -9.47 0.12 3.75
CA ARG A 71 -9.58 -0.36 2.36
C ARG A 71 -8.22 -0.86 1.86
N GLU A 72 -8.24 -1.75 0.85
CA GLU A 72 -7.08 -2.08 0.04
C GLU A 72 -7.30 -1.72 -1.43
N SER A 73 -6.22 -1.54 -2.16
CA SER A 73 -6.22 -1.40 -3.62
C SER A 73 -4.98 -2.03 -4.21
N LEU A 74 -5.13 -2.59 -5.40
CA LEU A 74 -4.05 -3.16 -6.19
C LEU A 74 -3.78 -2.25 -7.39
N LEU A 75 -2.59 -1.67 -7.45
CA LEU A 75 -2.17 -0.88 -8.58
C LEU A 75 -1.12 -1.61 -9.40
N ARG A 76 -1.42 -1.81 -10.66
CA ARG A 76 -0.43 -2.32 -11.61
C ARG A 76 0.66 -1.27 -11.82
N VAL A 77 1.91 -1.70 -11.64
CA VAL A 77 3.09 -0.89 -11.93
C VAL A 77 3.35 -0.94 -13.42
N ARG A 78 3.24 0.21 -14.09
CA ARG A 78 3.59 0.39 -15.49
C ARG A 78 4.68 1.42 -15.60
N HIS A 79 5.76 1.08 -16.27
CA HIS A 79 6.87 1.97 -16.55
C HIS A 79 6.81 2.46 -17.98
N ASN A 80 7.06 3.76 -18.15
CA ASN A 80 7.12 4.39 -19.47
C ASN A 80 8.38 5.23 -19.52
N LEU A 81 9.02 5.32 -20.68
CA LEU A 81 10.04 6.31 -20.94
C LEU A 81 9.37 7.62 -21.31
N ILE A 82 9.59 8.64 -20.51
CA ILE A 82 8.95 9.96 -20.62
C ILE A 82 10.05 11.01 -20.83
N ALA A 83 9.92 11.79 -21.87
CA ALA A 83 10.86 12.85 -22.18
C ALA A 83 10.16 14.21 -22.33
N ARG A 84 10.93 15.22 -22.65
CA ARG A 84 10.41 16.53 -23.01
C ARG A 84 9.62 16.44 -24.33
N PRO A 85 8.50 17.16 -24.47
CA PRO A 85 7.74 17.21 -25.71
C PRO A 85 8.61 17.58 -26.92
N GLY A 86 8.43 16.83 -28.01
CA GLY A 86 9.17 17.01 -29.26
C GLY A 86 10.51 16.29 -29.34
N VAL A 87 11.01 15.69 -28.26
CA VAL A 87 12.20 14.82 -28.29
C VAL A 87 11.82 13.46 -28.89
N LYS A 88 12.64 12.94 -29.77
CA LYS A 88 12.44 11.60 -30.36
C LYS A 88 13.22 10.54 -29.58
N LEU A 89 12.72 9.30 -29.56
CA LEU A 89 13.40 8.19 -28.90
C LEU A 89 14.87 8.04 -29.37
N ALA A 90 15.13 8.22 -30.64
CA ALA A 90 16.48 8.15 -31.23
C ALA A 90 17.47 9.22 -30.70
N GLU A 91 16.98 10.27 -30.05
CA GLU A 91 17.79 11.34 -29.47
C GLU A 91 18.13 11.08 -28.00
N VAL A 92 17.40 10.17 -27.35
CA VAL A 92 17.63 9.83 -25.93
C VAL A 92 18.91 9.02 -25.78
N ARG A 93 19.74 9.44 -24.81
CA ARG A 93 21.01 8.78 -24.43
C ARG A 93 21.04 8.35 -22.97
N LYS A 94 20.11 8.87 -22.13
CA LYS A 94 20.05 8.59 -20.71
C LYS A 94 18.63 8.30 -20.28
N ALA A 95 18.47 7.23 -19.49
CA ALA A 95 17.21 6.88 -18.84
C ALA A 95 17.37 7.04 -17.32
N LEU A 96 16.74 8.05 -16.73
CA LEU A 96 16.83 8.37 -15.31
C LEU A 96 15.66 7.76 -14.57
N SER A 97 15.91 7.04 -13.48
CA SER A 97 14.87 6.59 -12.54
C SER A 97 15.44 6.05 -11.22
N HIS A 98 14.55 5.75 -10.30
CA HIS A 98 14.92 5.00 -9.10
C HIS A 98 15.53 3.63 -9.47
N PRO A 99 16.58 3.15 -8.78
CA PRO A 99 17.24 1.88 -9.10
C PRO A 99 16.30 0.68 -9.25
N VAL A 100 15.25 0.60 -8.42
CA VAL A 100 14.23 -0.44 -8.51
C VAL A 100 13.49 -0.39 -9.83
N ALA A 101 13.08 0.79 -10.31
CA ALA A 101 12.37 0.94 -11.59
C ALA A 101 13.28 0.60 -12.77
N LEU A 102 14.55 1.03 -12.73
CA LEU A 102 15.55 0.64 -13.74
C LEU A 102 15.74 -0.88 -13.78
N SER A 103 15.79 -1.53 -12.61
CA SER A 103 15.93 -2.99 -12.52
C SER A 103 14.71 -3.77 -13.03
N GLN A 104 13.56 -3.13 -13.14
CA GLN A 104 12.32 -3.68 -13.68
C GLN A 104 12.17 -3.46 -15.19
N CYS A 105 13.10 -2.74 -15.83
CA CYS A 105 13.09 -2.42 -17.27
C CYS A 105 14.35 -2.94 -17.99
N ARG A 106 15.01 -3.99 -17.45
CA ARG A 106 16.29 -4.47 -17.97
C ARG A 106 16.24 -4.96 -19.41
N ARG A 107 15.17 -5.66 -19.80
CA ARG A 107 15.02 -6.18 -21.17
C ARG A 107 14.92 -5.05 -22.17
N TRP A 108 14.12 -4.03 -21.83
CA TRP A 108 13.97 -2.86 -22.69
C TRP A 108 15.28 -2.09 -22.80
N LEU A 109 15.98 -1.85 -21.69
CA LEU A 109 17.29 -1.17 -21.69
C LEU A 109 18.35 -1.96 -22.44
N ALA A 110 18.37 -3.28 -22.33
CA ALA A 110 19.29 -4.14 -23.09
C ALA A 110 19.04 -4.10 -24.61
N ALA A 111 17.79 -3.86 -25.03
CA ALA A 111 17.44 -3.67 -26.44
C ALA A 111 17.77 -2.27 -26.98
N HIS A 112 18.12 -1.33 -26.09
CA HIS A 112 18.50 0.06 -26.42
C HIS A 112 19.88 0.39 -25.82
N PRO A 113 20.97 -0.24 -26.28
CA PRO A 113 22.31 -0.09 -25.70
C PRO A 113 22.88 1.33 -25.82
N GLU A 114 22.29 2.17 -26.67
CA GLU A 114 22.59 3.59 -26.80
C GLU A 114 22.07 4.44 -25.64
N ILE A 115 21.18 3.88 -24.78
CA ILE A 115 20.58 4.57 -23.65
C ILE A 115 21.21 4.08 -22.35
N GLU A 116 21.97 4.95 -21.70
CA GLU A 116 22.56 4.69 -20.39
C GLU A 116 21.50 4.75 -19.27
N ALA A 117 21.44 3.72 -18.40
CA ALA A 117 20.61 3.74 -17.20
C ALA A 117 21.27 4.55 -16.08
N VAL A 118 20.65 5.63 -15.65
CA VAL A 118 21.19 6.57 -14.66
C VAL A 118 20.32 6.55 -13.40
N ASN A 119 20.93 6.25 -12.24
CA ASN A 119 20.23 6.25 -10.97
C ASN A 119 19.75 7.65 -10.57
N PHE A 120 18.50 7.75 -10.17
CA PHE A 120 17.89 8.95 -9.63
C PHE A 120 17.14 8.61 -8.34
N TYR A 121 16.93 9.59 -7.45
CA TYR A 121 16.34 9.34 -6.13
C TYR A 121 14.86 8.95 -6.16
N ASP A 122 14.13 9.28 -7.23
CA ASP A 122 12.69 9.03 -7.37
C ASP A 122 12.29 8.83 -8.85
N THR A 123 11.23 8.07 -9.11
CA THR A 123 10.71 7.79 -10.46
C THR A 123 10.07 9.03 -11.10
N ALA A 124 9.03 9.58 -10.45
CA ALA A 124 8.32 10.75 -10.96
C ALA A 124 9.20 12.02 -10.90
N GLY A 125 10.05 12.12 -9.87
CA GLY A 125 11.04 13.18 -9.73
C GLY A 125 12.05 13.24 -10.87
N SER A 126 12.41 12.11 -11.48
CA SER A 126 13.29 12.09 -12.64
C SER A 126 12.67 12.80 -13.85
N VAL A 127 11.37 12.57 -14.10
CA VAL A 127 10.62 13.27 -15.16
C VAL A 127 10.56 14.77 -14.87
N LYS A 128 10.21 15.16 -13.63
CA LYS A 128 10.19 16.56 -13.22
C LYS A 128 11.54 17.25 -13.46
N HIS A 129 12.63 16.57 -13.09
CA HIS A 129 13.99 17.09 -13.27
C HIS A 129 14.33 17.30 -14.74
N ILE A 130 14.09 16.31 -15.59
CA ILE A 130 14.38 16.37 -17.04
C ILE A 130 13.65 17.54 -17.69
N LEU A 131 12.37 17.72 -17.37
CA LEU A 131 11.56 18.78 -17.94
C LEU A 131 12.00 20.16 -17.43
N ALA A 132 12.27 20.30 -16.13
CA ALA A 132 12.70 21.56 -15.53
C ALA A 132 14.10 21.98 -16.02
N ALA A 133 15.02 21.02 -16.22
CA ALA A 133 16.36 21.28 -16.73
C ALA A 133 16.42 21.41 -18.26
N GLY A 134 15.32 21.15 -18.97
CA GLY A 134 15.25 21.26 -20.42
C GLY A 134 16.11 20.23 -21.18
N LEU A 135 16.38 19.07 -20.58
CA LEU A 135 17.25 18.05 -21.19
C LEU A 135 16.59 17.45 -22.44
N SER A 136 17.31 17.42 -23.54
CA SER A 136 16.83 16.85 -24.80
C SER A 136 17.41 15.48 -25.12
N ASP A 137 18.43 15.03 -24.38
CA ASP A 137 19.09 13.73 -24.50
C ASP A 137 18.71 12.73 -23.41
N ALA A 138 17.70 13.05 -22.59
CA ALA A 138 17.31 12.24 -21.44
C ALA A 138 15.81 11.96 -21.38
N GLY A 139 15.46 10.75 -20.89
CA GLY A 139 14.10 10.35 -20.54
C GLY A 139 14.03 9.85 -19.09
N GLY A 140 12.88 10.07 -18.43
CA GLY A 140 12.59 9.51 -17.11
C GLY A 140 11.78 8.24 -17.23
N ILE A 141 12.16 7.16 -16.53
CA ILE A 141 11.32 5.97 -16.43
C ILE A 141 10.38 6.15 -15.25
N ALA A 142 9.07 6.32 -15.55
CA ALA A 142 8.05 6.62 -14.55
C ALA A 142 6.66 6.14 -15.00
N PRO A 143 5.65 6.12 -14.07
CA PRO A 143 4.26 5.93 -14.44
C PRO A 143 3.75 7.06 -15.36
N GLU A 144 2.77 6.75 -16.23
CA GLU A 144 2.18 7.71 -17.16
C GLU A 144 1.65 8.99 -16.50
N LEU A 145 1.20 8.88 -15.24
CA LEU A 145 0.74 10.03 -14.46
C LEU A 145 1.83 11.11 -14.33
N ALA A 146 3.10 10.73 -14.27
CA ALA A 146 4.21 11.69 -14.22
C ALA A 146 4.28 12.53 -15.52
N ALA A 147 4.01 11.91 -16.67
CA ALA A 147 3.93 12.65 -17.93
C ALA A 147 2.80 13.69 -17.90
N ARG A 148 1.61 13.27 -17.46
CA ARG A 148 0.44 14.15 -17.36
C ARG A 148 0.65 15.29 -16.35
N GLN A 149 1.25 14.98 -15.21
CA GLN A 149 1.45 15.95 -14.12
C GLN A 149 2.49 17.01 -14.45
N TYR A 150 3.57 16.61 -15.13
CA TYR A 150 4.69 17.51 -15.41
C TYR A 150 4.74 18.01 -16.86
N GLY A 151 3.83 17.56 -17.73
CA GLY A 151 3.78 17.97 -19.13
C GLY A 151 4.83 17.28 -20.00
N GLY A 152 5.19 16.02 -19.68
CA GLY A 152 6.09 15.20 -20.46
C GLY A 152 5.39 14.44 -21.59
N GLU A 153 6.14 13.91 -22.54
CA GLU A 153 5.69 13.07 -23.63
C GLU A 153 6.18 11.62 -23.41
N VAL A 154 5.26 10.64 -23.56
CA VAL A 154 5.59 9.22 -23.46
C VAL A 154 6.20 8.76 -24.78
N LEU A 155 7.49 8.41 -24.79
CA LEU A 155 8.21 7.92 -25.97
C LEU A 155 8.10 6.40 -26.15
N ALA A 156 8.04 5.65 -25.03
CA ALA A 156 7.83 4.22 -25.01
C ALA A 156 6.97 3.85 -23.80
N ALA A 157 5.90 3.09 -24.02
CA ALA A 157 4.96 2.70 -22.97
C ALA A 157 5.11 1.22 -22.65
N GLY A 158 4.89 0.87 -21.35
CA GLY A 158 4.87 -0.53 -20.89
C GLY A 158 6.21 -1.22 -21.07
N ILE A 159 7.30 -0.55 -20.65
CA ILE A 159 8.68 -1.03 -20.82
C ILE A 159 9.15 -1.92 -19.66
N GLU A 160 8.28 -2.22 -18.70
CA GLU A 160 8.56 -3.13 -17.60
C GLU A 160 8.76 -4.58 -18.07
N ASP A 161 9.67 -5.31 -17.43
CA ASP A 161 9.99 -6.71 -17.76
C ASP A 161 8.85 -7.69 -17.42
N HIS A 162 8.00 -7.34 -16.45
CA HIS A 162 6.90 -8.16 -15.96
C HIS A 162 5.58 -7.41 -15.98
N ALA A 163 4.67 -7.85 -16.83
CA ALA A 163 3.35 -7.23 -16.97
C ALA A 163 2.47 -7.38 -15.71
N GLU A 164 2.72 -8.39 -14.88
CA GLU A 164 1.98 -8.70 -13.66
C GLU A 164 2.71 -8.17 -12.41
N ASN A 165 3.21 -6.95 -12.48
CA ASN A 165 3.78 -6.24 -11.35
C ASN A 165 2.71 -5.37 -10.70
N PHE A 166 2.29 -5.73 -9.50
CA PHE A 166 1.29 -5.00 -8.72
C PHE A 166 1.86 -4.53 -7.40
N THR A 167 1.50 -3.34 -6.99
CA THR A 167 1.70 -2.88 -5.62
C THR A 167 0.36 -2.81 -4.92
N ARG A 168 0.28 -3.44 -3.76
CA ARG A 168 -0.86 -3.40 -2.86
C ARG A 168 -0.72 -2.23 -1.91
N PHE A 169 -1.76 -1.44 -1.78
CA PHE A 169 -1.85 -0.28 -0.90
C PHE A 169 -2.95 -0.48 0.13
N PHE A 170 -2.74 0.05 1.33
CA PHE A 170 -3.78 0.21 2.34
C PHE A 170 -4.18 1.68 2.47
N LEU A 171 -5.47 1.90 2.64
CA LEU A 171 -6.04 3.12 3.17
C LEU A 171 -6.18 2.95 4.68
N LEU A 172 -5.48 3.77 5.44
CA LEU A 172 -5.47 3.77 6.88
C LEU A 172 -6.30 4.93 7.42
N VAL A 173 -7.04 4.67 8.47
CA VAL A 173 -7.74 5.67 9.27
C VAL A 173 -7.42 5.48 10.74
N ARG A 174 -7.64 6.50 11.57
CA ARG A 174 -7.46 6.38 13.02
C ARG A 174 -8.40 5.30 13.56
N ASP A 175 -7.88 4.46 14.46
CA ASP A 175 -8.70 3.47 15.17
C ASP A 175 -9.40 4.13 16.36
N GLY A 176 -10.70 4.39 16.23
CA GLY A 176 -11.53 4.93 17.31
C GLY A 176 -11.79 3.95 18.45
N ARG A 177 -11.40 2.66 18.29
CA ARG A 177 -11.58 1.61 19.32
C ARG A 177 -10.54 1.65 20.44
N GLY A 178 -9.48 2.46 20.31
CA GLY A 178 -8.29 2.45 21.17
C GLY A 178 -8.30 3.35 22.39
N ALA A 179 -9.36 4.09 22.66
CA ALA A 179 -9.50 4.88 23.89
C ALA A 179 -10.60 4.29 24.76
N GLY A 180 -10.25 3.29 25.56
CA GLY A 180 -11.03 2.80 26.73
C GLY A 180 -12.54 2.67 26.54
N ALA A 181 -13.08 1.55 26.95
CA ALA A 181 -14.51 1.35 27.14
C ALA A 181 -15.08 2.40 28.13
N PHE A 182 -15.33 3.61 27.65
CA PHE A 182 -16.29 4.56 28.26
C PHE A 182 -16.71 5.54 27.19
N GLY A 183 -18.03 5.57 26.95
CA GLY A 183 -18.66 6.41 25.96
C GLY A 183 -18.38 7.90 26.14
N GLY A 184 -18.29 8.58 25.03
CA GLY A 184 -18.18 10.03 24.98
C GLY A 184 -18.08 10.52 23.55
N LEU A 185 -19.24 10.67 22.92
CA LEU A 185 -19.60 11.68 21.94
C LEU A 185 -18.56 12.04 20.86
N ASP A 186 -18.86 11.54 19.67
CA ASP A 186 -18.54 12.14 18.40
C ASP A 186 -18.53 13.67 18.46
N GLN A 187 -17.36 14.26 18.30
CA GLN A 187 -17.32 15.62 17.81
C GLN A 187 -17.06 15.55 16.31
N ALA A 188 -18.11 15.87 15.60
CA ALA A 188 -18.20 15.97 14.16
C ALA A 188 -17.10 16.86 13.59
N GLY A 189 -16.16 16.24 12.90
CA GLY A 189 -15.24 16.89 11.98
C GLY A 189 -15.02 15.92 10.85
N SER A 190 -15.14 16.34 9.62
CA SER A 190 -14.82 15.70 8.33
C SER A 190 -14.65 14.16 8.20
N GLY A 191 -14.37 13.45 9.29
CA GLY A 191 -14.19 11.99 9.33
C GLY A 191 -15.46 11.18 8.99
N GLU A 192 -16.64 11.74 9.19
CA GLU A 192 -17.92 11.08 8.90
C GLU A 192 -18.09 10.79 7.40
N LYS A 193 -17.71 11.74 6.54
CA LYS A 193 -17.82 11.58 5.08
C LYS A 193 -16.86 10.52 4.52
N LEU A 194 -15.67 10.35 5.09
CA LEU A 194 -14.73 9.35 4.65
C LEU A 194 -15.12 7.95 5.15
N SER A 195 -15.61 7.82 6.40
CA SER A 195 -16.14 6.56 6.94
C SER A 195 -17.34 6.08 6.13
N ASP A 196 -18.25 6.99 5.72
CA ASP A 196 -19.42 6.65 4.92
C ASP A 196 -19.04 6.26 3.48
N MET A 197 -18.02 6.90 2.90
CA MET A 197 -17.50 6.53 1.58
C MET A 197 -16.81 5.16 1.58
N VAL A 198 -16.25 4.73 2.71
CA VAL A 198 -15.55 3.44 2.85
C VAL A 198 -16.51 2.33 3.28
N ALA A 199 -17.65 2.65 3.91
CA ALA A 199 -18.58 1.71 4.54
C ALA A 199 -19.62 1.08 3.58
N ASN A 200 -19.62 1.40 2.30
CA ASN A 200 -20.71 1.05 1.37
C ASN A 200 -20.76 -0.41 0.88
N ALA A 201 -19.86 -1.28 1.32
CA ALA A 201 -19.94 -2.70 1.01
C ALA A 201 -19.54 -3.55 2.22
N GLU A 202 -20.20 -4.70 2.39
CA GLU A 202 -19.86 -5.63 3.47
C GLU A 202 -18.40 -6.11 3.31
N PRO A 203 -17.60 -6.07 4.38
CA PRO A 203 -16.23 -6.53 4.34
C PRO A 203 -16.18 -8.03 4.09
N ASN A 204 -15.25 -8.47 3.26
CA ASN A 204 -15.01 -9.88 2.93
C ASN A 204 -13.55 -10.29 3.15
N LYS A 205 -12.76 -9.39 3.73
CA LYS A 205 -11.35 -9.60 4.06
C LYS A 205 -11.00 -8.95 5.38
N ALA A 206 -10.11 -9.58 6.14
CA ALA A 206 -9.54 -9.02 7.37
C ALA A 206 -8.03 -9.21 7.38
N SER A 207 -7.32 -8.22 7.94
CA SER A 207 -5.91 -8.35 8.30
C SER A 207 -5.77 -8.38 9.81
N LEU A 208 -4.98 -9.32 10.31
CA LEU A 208 -4.71 -9.55 11.72
C LEU A 208 -3.21 -9.61 11.99
N ALA A 209 -2.83 -9.28 13.22
CA ALA A 209 -1.54 -9.60 13.78
C ALA A 209 -1.74 -10.46 15.05
N PHE A 210 -0.99 -11.54 15.21
CA PHE A 210 -1.04 -12.36 16.41
C PHE A 210 0.34 -12.93 16.77
N SER A 211 0.53 -13.25 18.04
CA SER A 211 1.71 -13.97 18.52
C SER A 211 1.32 -15.22 19.30
N VAL A 212 2.15 -16.24 19.22
CA VAL A 212 1.96 -17.51 19.95
C VAL A 212 3.17 -17.81 20.81
N VAL A 213 2.96 -18.62 21.85
CA VAL A 213 4.09 -19.11 22.66
C VAL A 213 5.04 -19.91 21.76
N HIS A 214 6.34 -19.64 21.87
CA HIS A 214 7.36 -20.34 21.08
C HIS A 214 7.53 -21.80 21.52
N ARG A 215 6.64 -22.68 21.03
CA ARG A 215 6.66 -24.14 21.28
C ARG A 215 6.22 -24.88 20.03
N PRO A 216 6.67 -26.13 19.84
CA PRO A 216 6.21 -26.97 18.73
C PRO A 216 4.68 -27.08 18.69
N GLY A 217 4.10 -26.88 17.49
CA GLY A 217 2.67 -27.03 17.23
C GLY A 217 1.80 -25.80 17.54
N THR A 218 2.25 -24.81 18.31
CA THR A 218 1.41 -23.68 18.73
C THR A 218 0.91 -22.84 17.55
N LEU A 219 1.75 -22.58 16.54
CA LEU A 219 1.33 -21.89 15.32
C LEU A 219 0.31 -22.71 14.53
N VAL A 220 0.49 -24.02 14.45
CA VAL A 220 -0.45 -24.92 13.76
C VAL A 220 -1.83 -24.85 14.41
N LEU A 221 -1.90 -24.95 15.75
CA LEU A 221 -3.16 -24.83 16.49
C LEU A 221 -3.86 -23.49 16.22
N ALA A 222 -3.11 -22.40 16.16
CA ALA A 222 -3.66 -21.09 15.83
C ALA A 222 -4.22 -21.04 14.39
N LEU A 223 -3.49 -21.59 13.42
CA LEU A 223 -3.91 -21.60 12.01
C LEU A 223 -5.11 -22.54 11.76
N GLU A 224 -5.24 -23.63 12.51
CA GLU A 224 -6.39 -24.54 12.43
C GLU A 224 -7.72 -23.84 12.76
N GLU A 225 -7.70 -22.81 13.62
CA GLU A 225 -8.93 -22.09 13.96
C GLU A 225 -9.50 -21.31 12.77
N PHE A 226 -8.66 -20.85 11.84
CA PHE A 226 -9.13 -20.24 10.60
C PHE A 226 -9.85 -21.28 9.72
N ALA A 227 -9.26 -22.46 9.57
CA ALA A 227 -9.87 -23.53 8.78
C ALA A 227 -11.19 -24.00 9.39
N ARG A 228 -11.26 -24.16 10.73
CA ARG A 228 -12.49 -24.56 11.45
C ARG A 228 -13.62 -23.54 11.31
N ALA A 229 -13.27 -22.25 11.26
CA ALA A 229 -14.23 -21.17 11.02
C ALA A 229 -14.63 -21.01 9.53
N GLY A 230 -14.04 -21.79 8.62
CA GLY A 230 -14.28 -21.67 7.19
C GLY A 230 -13.68 -20.40 6.58
N VAL A 231 -12.63 -19.87 7.19
CA VAL A 231 -11.94 -18.64 6.74
C VAL A 231 -10.71 -19.02 5.93
N ASN A 232 -10.54 -18.43 4.76
CA ASN A 232 -9.41 -18.71 3.89
C ASN A 232 -8.22 -17.79 4.19
N LEU A 233 -7.09 -18.38 4.56
CA LEU A 233 -5.81 -17.68 4.75
C LEU A 233 -5.19 -17.35 3.38
N THR A 234 -5.09 -16.07 3.04
CA THR A 234 -4.56 -15.60 1.75
C THR A 234 -3.13 -15.06 1.84
N LYS A 235 -2.68 -14.70 3.04
CA LYS A 235 -1.31 -14.25 3.31
C LYS A 235 -0.92 -14.64 4.73
N ILE A 236 0.35 -15.02 4.90
CA ILE A 236 1.00 -15.13 6.20
C ILE A 236 2.43 -14.62 6.09
N GLU A 237 2.82 -13.79 7.04
CA GLU A 237 4.17 -13.25 7.16
C GLU A 237 4.58 -13.22 8.63
N SER A 238 5.79 -13.65 8.94
CA SER A 238 6.34 -13.58 10.29
C SER A 238 7.34 -12.44 10.41
N ARG A 239 7.21 -11.66 11.49
CA ARG A 239 8.13 -10.57 11.81
C ARG A 239 8.72 -10.79 13.20
N PRO A 240 10.05 -10.64 13.41
CA PRO A 240 10.63 -10.69 14.73
C PRO A 240 10.13 -9.52 15.59
N VAL A 241 9.92 -9.78 16.87
CA VAL A 241 9.55 -8.74 17.84
C VAL A 241 10.79 -7.96 18.24
N PRO A 242 10.87 -6.64 18.02
CA PRO A 242 12.00 -5.84 18.46
C PRO A 242 12.25 -5.98 19.95
N GLY A 243 13.51 -6.28 20.33
CA GLY A 243 13.90 -6.44 21.73
C GLY A 243 13.55 -7.79 22.38
N MET A 244 12.86 -8.69 21.67
CA MET A 244 12.54 -10.05 22.15
C MET A 244 13.13 -11.09 21.18
N PRO A 245 14.37 -11.56 21.38
CA PRO A 245 14.99 -12.53 20.51
C PRO A 245 14.15 -13.82 20.40
N TRP A 246 13.96 -14.29 19.14
CA TRP A 246 13.23 -15.51 18.80
C TRP A 246 11.71 -15.46 19.04
N GLU A 247 11.14 -14.31 19.40
CA GLU A 247 9.72 -14.10 19.39
C GLU A 247 9.25 -13.46 18.08
N TYR A 248 8.08 -13.90 17.61
CA TYR A 248 7.54 -13.49 16.31
C TYR A 248 6.09 -13.05 16.43
N VAL A 249 5.75 -12.01 15.66
CA VAL A 249 4.37 -11.66 15.32
C VAL A 249 4.08 -12.17 13.92
N PHE A 250 2.94 -12.81 13.77
CA PHE A 250 2.42 -13.28 12.49
C PHE A 250 1.35 -12.32 12.00
N PHE A 251 1.57 -11.79 10.81
CA PHE A 251 0.59 -10.99 10.09
C PHE A 251 -0.11 -11.89 9.09
N VAL A 252 -1.44 -11.88 9.10
CA VAL A 252 -2.26 -12.71 8.22
C VAL A 252 -3.36 -11.90 7.56
N ASP A 253 -3.68 -12.28 6.31
CA ASP A 253 -4.86 -11.81 5.63
C ASP A 253 -5.82 -12.98 5.44
N LEU A 254 -7.07 -12.74 5.76
CA LEU A 254 -8.14 -13.72 5.81
C LEU A 254 -9.29 -13.30 4.91
N ARG A 255 -9.75 -14.20 4.04
CA ARG A 255 -10.99 -14.03 3.25
C ARG A 255 -12.12 -14.82 3.90
N PHE A 256 -13.30 -14.23 3.95
CA PHE A 256 -14.49 -14.83 4.53
C PHE A 256 -15.75 -14.43 3.75
N ASP A 257 -16.80 -15.23 3.86
CA ASP A 257 -18.07 -15.01 3.15
C ASP A 257 -19.10 -14.28 4.06
N SER A 258 -18.90 -14.33 5.38
CA SER A 258 -19.78 -13.63 6.32
C SER A 258 -19.04 -13.11 7.55
N PRO A 259 -19.50 -12.00 8.16
CA PRO A 259 -18.90 -11.46 9.39
C PRO A 259 -18.83 -12.46 10.55
N GLY A 260 -19.81 -13.38 10.67
CA GLY A 260 -19.83 -14.39 11.71
C GLY A 260 -18.66 -15.37 11.66
N GLN A 261 -18.14 -15.67 10.45
CA GLN A 261 -16.97 -16.54 10.29
C GLN A 261 -15.71 -15.91 10.91
N ILE A 262 -15.46 -14.64 10.63
CA ILE A 262 -14.27 -13.94 11.16
C ILE A 262 -14.41 -13.71 12.68
N ASP A 263 -15.61 -13.45 13.20
CA ASP A 263 -15.84 -13.31 14.64
C ASP A 263 -15.58 -14.62 15.39
N LEU A 264 -16.03 -15.75 14.83
CA LEU A 264 -15.73 -17.09 15.34
C LEU A 264 -14.23 -17.37 15.30
N ALA A 265 -13.57 -17.08 14.19
CA ALA A 265 -12.13 -17.27 14.03
C ALA A 265 -11.34 -16.49 15.09
N LEU A 266 -11.65 -15.20 15.28
CA LEU A 266 -10.97 -14.33 16.26
C LEU A 266 -11.17 -14.81 17.70
N SER A 267 -12.40 -15.15 18.07
CA SER A 267 -12.71 -15.64 19.43
C SER A 267 -12.01 -16.97 19.75
N SER A 268 -11.86 -17.83 18.74
CA SER A 268 -11.16 -19.11 18.88
C SER A 268 -9.64 -18.92 18.89
N LEU A 269 -9.11 -18.08 18.00
CA LEU A 269 -7.69 -17.76 17.90
C LEU A 269 -7.14 -17.20 19.23
N ALA A 270 -7.90 -16.35 19.91
CA ALA A 270 -7.49 -15.73 21.16
C ALA A 270 -7.13 -16.75 22.27
N ARG A 271 -7.65 -17.98 22.18
CA ARG A 271 -7.33 -19.06 23.14
C ARG A 271 -5.94 -19.67 22.95
N HIS A 272 -5.36 -19.51 21.78
CA HIS A 272 -4.06 -20.08 21.39
C HIS A 272 -2.95 -19.03 21.30
N CYS A 273 -3.28 -17.75 21.40
CA CYS A 273 -2.37 -16.64 21.16
C CYS A 273 -2.07 -15.86 22.45
N GLN A 274 -0.86 -15.29 22.52
CA GLN A 274 -0.48 -14.34 23.56
C GLN A 274 -1.02 -12.94 23.27
N MET A 275 -1.12 -12.61 21.98
CA MET A 275 -1.64 -11.34 21.48
C MET A 275 -2.42 -11.59 20.20
N VAL A 276 -3.54 -10.90 20.04
CA VAL A 276 -4.30 -10.80 18.78
C VAL A 276 -4.70 -9.34 18.59
N LYS A 277 -4.30 -8.73 17.46
CA LYS A 277 -4.71 -7.40 17.04
C LYS A 277 -5.39 -7.48 15.68
N GLU A 278 -6.66 -7.09 15.63
CA GLU A 278 -7.35 -6.88 14.37
C GLU A 278 -6.89 -5.55 13.76
N LEU A 279 -6.24 -5.61 12.60
CA LEU A 279 -5.72 -4.44 11.88
C LEU A 279 -6.78 -3.78 11.01
N GLY A 280 -7.81 -4.52 10.63
CA GLY A 280 -8.96 -3.99 9.90
C GLY A 280 -9.76 -5.05 9.19
N ARG A 281 -11.05 -4.73 8.92
CA ARG A 281 -11.94 -5.47 8.02
C ARG A 281 -12.32 -4.55 6.88
N TYR A 282 -12.25 -5.05 5.66
CA TYR A 282 -12.44 -4.26 4.45
C TYR A 282 -12.87 -5.13 3.28
N VAL A 283 -13.28 -4.47 2.19
CA VAL A 283 -13.55 -5.16 0.93
C VAL A 283 -12.23 -5.44 0.24
N ALA A 284 -12.04 -6.69 -0.19
CA ALA A 284 -10.87 -7.07 -0.98
C ALA A 284 -10.85 -6.38 -2.34
N ALA A 285 -9.66 -5.97 -2.80
CA ALA A 285 -9.43 -5.43 -4.13
C ALA A 285 -9.46 -6.52 -5.20
#